data_5216ea1a91f6f9c1a62aac3820a50c88
#
_entry.id   5216ea1a91f6f9c1a62aac3820a50c88
#
_cell.length_a   1.000
_cell.length_b   1.000
_cell.length_c   1.000
_cell.angle_alpha   90.00
_cell.angle_beta   90.00
_cell.angle_gamma   90.00
#
_symmetry.space_group_name_H-M   'P 1'
#
loop_
_entity.id
_entity.type
_entity.pdbx_description
1 polymer ?
#
loop_
_entity_poly.entity_id
_entity_poly.type
_entity_poly.pdbx_seq_one_letter_code
_entity_poly.pdbx_strand_id
1 'polypeptide(L)'
;MIRQVLAVCLALVALPCLGGNWPELKMTAEHPIDGMRGGNLSGLVECRGGLWGVSDRDDDRIYRFDQQNPTWRAQPLTFTPPAVPESGLPWGLKSRNWAASYIRGGELDFEGITCDQAGNLYLVSEAHAAVLQLPLEGEPDWLRIDSAMVRQARASGMLLNFNALFEGLAINPAGDRLWLAAERERRGLVAIERQQSVWTCGRGCVLLSEAGVEMQPAQMPNARALSRDFADLAWFEGKLFTLERNAYRVCRRDVDSGKVERCWSFAADALVESRRYAQPFGLAEALVIDAKGAWIGLDNNNGARADGETRPVVWRFDAPEGGWSAKP
;
A
#
# COMPACT_ATOMS: atom_id res chain seq x y z
N MET A 1 51.66 47.70 13.29
CA MET A 1 50.36 47.53 12.61
C MET A 1 49.97 46.08 12.72
N ILE A 2 49.14 45.77 13.72
CA ILE A 2 48.67 44.40 13.99
C ILE A 2 47.29 44.28 13.40
N ARG A 3 47.10 43.40 12.39
CA ARG A 3 45.82 43.05 11.80
C ARG A 3 45.18 41.97 12.67
N GLN A 4 44.11 42.31 13.36
CA GLN A 4 43.23 41.35 14.00
C GLN A 4 42.35 40.68 12.93
N VAL A 5 42.43 39.36 12.82
CA VAL A 5 41.53 38.54 12.01
C VAL A 5 40.37 38.11 12.91
N LEU A 6 39.17 38.65 12.64
CA LEU A 6 37.97 38.21 13.32
C LEU A 6 37.52 36.89 12.70
N ALA A 7 37.59 35.80 13.42
CA ALA A 7 37.01 34.51 13.05
C ALA A 7 35.53 34.50 13.45
N VAL A 8 34.64 34.56 12.47
CA VAL A 8 33.18 34.35 12.65
C VAL A 8 32.92 32.85 12.67
N CYS A 9 32.71 32.30 13.86
CA CYS A 9 32.18 30.95 14.00
C CYS A 9 30.67 30.95 13.65
N LEU A 10 30.30 30.47 12.46
CA LEU A 10 28.94 30.08 12.16
C LEU A 10 28.58 28.83 12.96
N ALA A 11 27.84 28.96 14.02
CA ALA A 11 27.19 27.85 14.68
C ALA A 11 26.02 27.35 13.81
N LEU A 12 26.19 26.25 13.11
CA LEU A 12 25.10 25.49 12.50
C LEU A 12 24.24 24.93 13.63
N VAL A 13 23.13 25.61 13.92
CA VAL A 13 22.07 25.05 14.74
C VAL A 13 21.38 23.99 13.91
N ALA A 14 21.74 22.72 14.12
CA ALA A 14 20.96 21.60 13.65
C ALA A 14 19.59 21.66 14.36
N LEU A 15 18.59 22.17 13.67
CA LEU A 15 17.19 22.02 14.10
C LEU A 15 16.89 20.52 14.14
N PRO A 16 16.49 19.97 15.30
CA PRO A 16 15.99 18.61 15.32
C PRO A 16 14.79 18.55 14.35
N CYS A 17 14.81 17.66 13.36
CA CYS A 17 13.61 17.25 12.65
C CYS A 17 12.68 16.68 13.71
N LEU A 18 11.79 17.49 14.24
CA LEU A 18 10.65 17.06 15.03
C LEU A 18 9.84 16.17 14.11
N GLY A 19 9.90 14.85 14.32
CA GLY A 19 8.93 13.91 13.76
C GLY A 19 7.54 14.50 14.05
N GLY A 20 6.77 14.79 13.00
CA GLY A 20 5.48 15.45 13.14
C GLY A 20 4.61 14.67 14.11
N ASN A 21 4.10 15.32 15.15
CA ASN A 21 3.06 14.75 16.01
C ASN A 21 1.77 14.72 15.18
N TRP A 22 1.55 13.60 14.48
CA TRP A 22 0.31 13.38 13.74
C TRP A 22 -0.80 13.04 14.73
N PRO A 23 -2.06 13.52 14.51
CA PRO A 23 -3.20 13.06 15.29
C PRO A 23 -3.29 11.52 15.27
N GLU A 24 -3.51 10.91 16.42
CA GLU A 24 -3.65 9.45 16.52
C GLU A 24 -5.07 9.01 16.16
N LEU A 25 -5.17 7.98 15.32
CA LEU A 25 -6.41 7.24 15.10
C LEU A 25 -6.65 6.32 16.31
N LYS A 26 -7.91 6.11 16.65
CA LYS A 26 -8.30 5.23 17.75
C LYS A 26 -8.76 3.88 17.20
N MET A 27 -8.12 2.81 17.63
CA MET A 27 -8.54 1.45 17.32
C MET A 27 -9.81 1.08 18.07
N THR A 28 -10.79 0.53 17.34
CA THR A 28 -12.09 0.14 17.90
C THR A 28 -12.37 -1.35 17.80
N ALA A 29 -11.69 -2.06 16.88
CA ALA A 29 -11.81 -3.50 16.75
C ALA A 29 -10.54 -4.12 16.16
N GLU A 30 -10.40 -5.42 16.41
CA GLU A 30 -9.35 -6.27 15.89
C GLU A 30 -9.93 -7.62 15.50
N HIS A 31 -9.63 -8.09 14.30
CA HIS A 31 -10.20 -9.31 13.74
C HIS A 31 -9.10 -10.20 13.17
N PRO A 32 -8.70 -11.28 13.85
CA PRO A 32 -7.90 -12.34 13.24
C PRO A 32 -8.67 -13.03 12.12
N ILE A 33 -7.96 -13.48 11.09
CA ILE A 33 -8.57 -14.12 9.91
C ILE A 33 -8.16 -15.58 9.83
N ASP A 34 -9.16 -16.48 9.79
CA ASP A 34 -8.99 -17.88 9.50
C ASP A 34 -9.27 -18.19 8.01
N GLY A 35 -8.57 -19.18 7.46
CA GLY A 35 -8.91 -19.76 6.16
C GLY A 35 -8.20 -19.14 4.96
N MET A 36 -7.28 -18.22 5.14
CA MET A 36 -6.36 -17.80 4.07
C MET A 36 -5.28 -18.88 3.89
N ARG A 37 -5.15 -19.40 2.68
CA ARG A 37 -4.21 -20.51 2.37
C ARG A 37 -2.74 -20.12 2.61
N GLY A 38 -2.35 -18.94 2.14
CA GLY A 38 -1.00 -18.42 2.30
C GLY A 38 -0.74 -17.74 3.63
N GLY A 39 -1.80 -17.34 4.34
CA GLY A 39 -1.70 -16.64 5.62
C GLY A 39 -1.32 -15.16 5.53
N ASN A 40 -0.90 -14.67 4.38
CA ASN A 40 -0.50 -13.28 4.16
C ASN A 40 -1.68 -12.47 3.63
N LEU A 41 -1.87 -11.28 4.15
CA LEU A 41 -2.92 -10.34 3.71
C LEU A 41 -2.26 -9.10 3.13
N SER A 42 -2.19 -9.03 1.80
CA SER A 42 -1.46 -7.98 1.08
C SER A 42 -2.36 -6.81 0.66
N GLY A 43 -3.67 -7.03 0.47
CA GLY A 43 -4.59 -5.95 0.06
C GLY A 43 -6.01 -6.15 0.57
N LEU A 44 -6.74 -5.04 0.76
CA LEU A 44 -8.14 -5.00 1.18
C LEU A 44 -8.96 -4.04 0.32
N VAL A 45 -10.24 -4.38 0.11
CA VAL A 45 -11.22 -3.47 -0.50
C VAL A 45 -12.63 -3.76 -0.01
N GLU A 46 -13.43 -2.71 0.18
CA GLU A 46 -14.88 -2.84 0.32
C GLU A 46 -15.53 -2.84 -1.06
N CYS A 47 -16.18 -3.94 -1.44
CA CYS A 47 -16.78 -4.10 -2.75
C CYS A 47 -17.95 -5.09 -2.69
N ARG A 48 -18.95 -4.95 -3.57
CA ARG A 48 -20.06 -5.91 -3.69
C ARG A 48 -20.74 -6.22 -2.34
N GLY A 49 -20.84 -5.21 -1.47
CA GLY A 49 -21.46 -5.34 -0.14
C GLY A 49 -20.70 -6.23 0.84
N GLY A 50 -19.38 -6.31 0.72
CA GLY A 50 -18.50 -7.03 1.64
C GLY A 50 -17.06 -6.57 1.55
N LEU A 51 -16.25 -6.99 2.51
CA LEU A 51 -14.81 -6.78 2.52
C LEU A 51 -14.12 -7.94 1.83
N TRP A 52 -13.20 -7.63 0.93
CA TRP A 52 -12.42 -8.57 0.13
C TRP A 52 -10.94 -8.34 0.36
N GLY A 53 -10.16 -9.40 0.21
CA GLY A 53 -8.71 -9.31 0.30
C GLY A 53 -7.99 -10.24 -0.65
N VAL A 54 -6.70 -9.97 -0.83
CA VAL A 54 -5.74 -10.77 -1.61
C VAL A 54 -4.55 -11.17 -0.75
N SER A 55 -3.82 -12.16 -1.24
CA SER A 55 -2.56 -12.62 -0.68
C SER A 55 -1.51 -12.72 -1.79
N ASP A 56 -0.29 -12.28 -1.52
CA ASP A 56 0.89 -12.44 -2.39
C ASP A 56 1.22 -13.91 -2.71
N ARG A 57 0.65 -14.85 -1.93
CA ARG A 57 0.85 -16.30 -2.07
C ARG A 57 -0.16 -16.99 -2.97
N ASP A 58 -1.20 -16.29 -3.42
CA ASP A 58 -2.33 -16.86 -4.14
C ASP A 58 -2.50 -16.23 -5.51
N ASP A 59 -2.28 -17.02 -6.57
CA ASP A 59 -2.44 -16.56 -7.96
C ASP A 59 -3.85 -16.75 -8.51
N ASP A 60 -4.65 -17.63 -7.90
CA ASP A 60 -5.88 -18.18 -8.44
C ASP A 60 -7.13 -17.84 -7.62
N ARG A 61 -7.03 -16.94 -6.64
CA ARG A 61 -8.13 -16.60 -5.75
C ARG A 61 -7.99 -15.25 -5.07
N ILE A 62 -9.16 -14.73 -4.69
CA ILE A 62 -9.34 -13.65 -3.72
C ILE A 62 -10.22 -14.16 -2.59
N TYR A 63 -10.32 -13.42 -1.51
CA TYR A 63 -11.08 -13.82 -0.34
C TYR A 63 -12.16 -12.82 0.00
N ARG A 64 -13.39 -13.31 0.22
CA ARG A 64 -14.44 -12.53 0.89
C ARG A 64 -14.42 -12.85 2.37
N PHE A 65 -14.48 -11.82 3.23
CA PHE A 65 -14.45 -12.04 4.66
C PHE A 65 -15.87 -12.13 5.24
N ASP A 66 -16.16 -13.24 5.93
CA ASP A 66 -17.34 -13.39 6.77
C ASP A 66 -17.06 -12.71 8.12
N GLN A 67 -17.79 -11.64 8.39
CA GLN A 67 -17.60 -10.74 9.54
C GLN A 67 -18.57 -11.03 10.70
N GLN A 68 -19.27 -12.17 10.71
CA GLN A 68 -20.29 -12.47 11.72
C GLN A 68 -19.70 -12.77 13.11
N ASN A 69 -18.42 -13.14 13.17
CA ASN A 69 -17.72 -13.51 14.41
C ASN A 69 -16.52 -12.59 14.66
N PRO A 70 -16.02 -12.50 15.91
CA PRO A 70 -14.80 -11.74 16.20
C PRO A 70 -13.59 -12.20 15.40
N THR A 71 -13.43 -13.50 15.16
CA THR A 71 -12.51 -14.08 14.18
C THR A 71 -13.22 -14.20 12.84
N TRP A 72 -12.72 -13.53 11.84
CA TRP A 72 -13.29 -13.58 10.49
C TRP A 72 -12.89 -14.84 9.76
N ARG A 73 -13.74 -15.28 8.85
CA ARG A 73 -13.44 -16.42 7.97
C ARG A 73 -13.26 -15.94 6.55
N ALA A 74 -12.11 -16.24 5.96
CA ALA A 74 -11.83 -16.02 4.56
C ALA A 74 -12.53 -17.07 3.70
N GLN A 75 -13.42 -16.65 2.82
CA GLN A 75 -14.14 -17.47 1.85
C GLN A 75 -13.51 -17.26 0.48
N PRO A 76 -12.83 -18.27 -0.11
CA PRO A 76 -12.15 -18.09 -1.38
C PRO A 76 -13.14 -17.98 -2.55
N LEU A 77 -12.92 -17.02 -3.42
CA LEU A 77 -13.46 -16.93 -4.77
C LEU A 77 -12.33 -17.24 -5.73
N THR A 78 -12.41 -18.41 -6.39
CA THR A 78 -11.38 -18.86 -7.32
C THR A 78 -11.64 -18.39 -8.74
N PHE A 79 -10.57 -18.14 -9.48
CA PHE A 79 -10.59 -17.78 -10.90
C PHE A 79 -9.37 -18.38 -11.61
N THR A 80 -9.39 -18.40 -12.93
CA THR A 80 -8.23 -18.80 -13.72
C THR A 80 -7.59 -17.53 -14.28
N PRO A 81 -6.37 -17.17 -13.86
CA PRO A 81 -5.70 -15.99 -14.41
C PRO A 81 -5.35 -16.24 -15.87
N PRO A 82 -5.61 -15.26 -16.77
CA PRO A 82 -5.18 -15.36 -18.16
C PRO A 82 -3.64 -15.24 -18.26
N ALA A 83 -3.10 -15.62 -19.44
CA ALA A 83 -1.65 -15.50 -19.69
C ALA A 83 -1.18 -14.07 -19.42
N VAL A 84 -0.09 -13.95 -18.65
CA VAL A 84 0.47 -12.67 -18.21
C VAL A 84 0.93 -11.84 -19.41
N PRO A 85 0.58 -10.55 -19.51
CA PRO A 85 1.02 -9.68 -20.59
C PRO A 85 2.52 -9.40 -20.48
N GLU A 86 3.13 -8.98 -21.57
CA GLU A 86 4.50 -8.48 -21.51
C GLU A 86 4.59 -7.26 -20.59
N SER A 87 5.35 -7.41 -19.51
CA SER A 87 5.64 -6.30 -18.61
C SER A 87 6.73 -5.40 -19.23
N GLY A 88 6.62 -4.10 -19.05
CA GLY A 88 7.66 -3.15 -19.39
C GLY A 88 8.93 -3.24 -18.51
N LEU A 89 9.00 -4.21 -17.60
CA LEU A 89 10.13 -4.43 -16.70
C LEU A 89 11.34 -5.00 -17.43
N PRO A 90 12.58 -4.61 -17.05
CA PRO A 90 13.80 -5.19 -17.62
C PRO A 90 13.92 -6.68 -17.31
N TRP A 91 14.58 -7.40 -18.21
CA TRP A 91 14.80 -8.85 -18.06
C TRP A 91 15.42 -9.24 -16.71
N GLY A 92 16.37 -8.44 -16.19
CA GLY A 92 17.00 -8.72 -14.90
C GLY A 92 16.05 -8.67 -13.68
N LEU A 93 14.99 -7.84 -13.72
CA LEU A 93 13.93 -7.87 -12.70
C LEU A 93 12.99 -9.05 -12.92
N LYS A 94 12.57 -9.29 -14.17
CA LYS A 94 11.72 -10.43 -14.51
C LYS A 94 12.32 -11.76 -14.06
N SER A 95 13.62 -11.99 -14.30
CA SER A 95 14.32 -13.21 -13.91
C SER A 95 14.41 -13.37 -12.37
N ARG A 96 14.57 -12.26 -11.64
CA ARG A 96 14.58 -12.29 -10.17
C ARG A 96 13.19 -12.59 -9.60
N ASN A 97 12.14 -11.96 -10.13
CA ASN A 97 10.76 -12.25 -9.75
C ASN A 97 10.41 -13.71 -10.01
N TRP A 98 10.76 -14.22 -11.19
CA TRP A 98 10.58 -15.65 -11.54
C TRP A 98 11.33 -16.58 -10.57
N ALA A 99 12.59 -16.30 -10.23
CA ALA A 99 13.33 -17.11 -9.26
C ALA A 99 12.74 -17.03 -7.86
N ALA A 100 12.22 -15.87 -7.44
CA ALA A 100 11.60 -15.68 -6.13
C ALA A 100 10.26 -16.42 -6.00
N SER A 101 9.48 -16.57 -7.09
CA SER A 101 8.19 -17.27 -7.06
C SER A 101 8.33 -18.74 -6.61
N TYR A 102 9.42 -19.41 -6.91
CA TYR A 102 9.69 -20.77 -6.42
C TYR A 102 9.85 -20.87 -4.90
N ILE A 103 10.22 -19.75 -4.25
CA ILE A 103 10.42 -19.70 -2.79
C ILE A 103 9.15 -19.18 -2.12
N ARG A 104 8.51 -18.17 -2.68
CA ARG A 104 7.31 -17.53 -2.11
C ARG A 104 6.05 -18.34 -2.30
N GLY A 105 5.91 -19.06 -3.41
CA GLY A 105 4.76 -19.91 -3.72
C GLY A 105 3.67 -19.23 -4.58
N GLY A 106 3.84 -17.96 -4.99
CA GLY A 106 2.99 -17.23 -5.94
C GLY A 106 3.81 -16.70 -7.11
N GLU A 107 3.32 -16.83 -8.35
CA GLU A 107 3.99 -16.29 -9.55
C GLU A 107 3.52 -14.88 -9.88
N LEU A 108 2.26 -14.54 -9.54
CA LEU A 108 1.64 -13.25 -9.87
C LEU A 108 1.90 -12.19 -8.81
N ASP A 109 2.09 -12.58 -7.56
CA ASP A 109 2.48 -11.66 -6.48
C ASP A 109 1.47 -10.51 -6.36
N PHE A 110 0.22 -10.83 -5.99
CA PHE A 110 -0.85 -9.83 -5.87
C PHE A 110 -0.72 -9.07 -4.56
N GLU A 111 -0.33 -7.79 -4.64
CA GLU A 111 -0.05 -6.95 -3.47
C GLU A 111 -1.19 -5.98 -3.11
N GLY A 112 -2.09 -5.68 -4.03
CA GLY A 112 -3.18 -4.77 -3.75
C GLY A 112 -4.45 -5.11 -4.51
N ILE A 113 -5.59 -4.64 -4.00
CA ILE A 113 -6.92 -4.82 -4.59
C ILE A 113 -7.75 -3.55 -4.44
N THR A 114 -8.47 -3.18 -5.49
CA THR A 114 -9.41 -2.05 -5.48
C THR A 114 -10.69 -2.38 -6.27
N CYS A 115 -11.71 -1.52 -6.18
CA CYS A 115 -13.02 -1.76 -6.78
C CYS A 115 -13.60 -0.47 -7.36
N ASP A 116 -14.19 -0.54 -8.55
CA ASP A 116 -14.99 0.54 -9.11
C ASP A 116 -16.48 0.47 -8.65
N GLN A 117 -17.25 1.50 -8.98
CA GLN A 117 -18.67 1.55 -8.61
C GLN A 117 -19.52 0.49 -9.32
N ALA A 118 -19.07 -0.03 -10.45
CA ALA A 118 -19.73 -1.11 -11.17
C ALA A 118 -19.50 -2.48 -10.50
N GLY A 119 -18.63 -2.55 -9.50
CA GLY A 119 -18.30 -3.78 -8.80
C GLY A 119 -17.21 -4.60 -9.49
N ASN A 120 -16.45 -4.04 -10.43
CA ASN A 120 -15.28 -4.71 -10.97
C ASN A 120 -14.13 -4.58 -9.98
N LEU A 121 -13.44 -5.69 -9.70
CA LEU A 121 -12.25 -5.72 -8.85
C LEU A 121 -11.00 -5.62 -9.72
N TYR A 122 -9.98 -4.97 -9.19
CA TYR A 122 -8.68 -4.78 -9.85
C TYR A 122 -7.58 -5.18 -8.89
N LEU A 123 -6.66 -6.03 -9.33
CA LEU A 123 -5.54 -6.55 -8.55
C LEU A 123 -4.23 -6.09 -9.18
N VAL A 124 -3.31 -5.55 -8.40
CA VAL A 124 -1.95 -5.25 -8.88
C VAL A 124 -1.03 -6.44 -8.65
N SER A 125 -0.34 -6.84 -9.72
CA SER A 125 0.74 -7.82 -9.66
C SER A 125 2.08 -7.09 -9.54
N GLU A 126 2.78 -7.24 -8.42
CA GLU A 126 4.12 -6.69 -8.24
C GLU A 126 5.09 -7.34 -9.23
N ALA A 127 5.07 -8.65 -9.32
CA ALA A 127 5.99 -9.42 -10.18
C ALA A 127 5.99 -8.97 -11.64
N HIS A 128 4.84 -8.49 -12.13
CA HIS A 128 4.66 -8.13 -13.54
C HIS A 128 4.43 -6.63 -13.79
N ALA A 129 4.30 -5.81 -12.74
CA ALA A 129 3.89 -4.40 -12.82
C ALA A 129 2.64 -4.25 -13.73
N ALA A 130 1.66 -5.12 -13.54
CA ALA A 130 0.44 -5.24 -14.32
C ALA A 130 -0.79 -5.25 -13.41
N VAL A 131 -1.97 -4.98 -13.98
CA VAL A 131 -3.23 -4.98 -13.22
C VAL A 131 -4.19 -5.96 -13.87
N LEU A 132 -4.70 -6.91 -13.09
CA LEU A 132 -5.75 -7.86 -13.47
C LEU A 132 -7.11 -7.28 -13.09
N GLN A 133 -8.07 -7.28 -14.00
CA GLN A 133 -9.47 -6.98 -13.73
C GLN A 133 -10.25 -8.27 -13.54
N LEU A 134 -11.00 -8.36 -12.45
CA LEU A 134 -12.02 -9.36 -12.20
C LEU A 134 -13.38 -8.69 -12.32
N PRO A 135 -14.03 -8.76 -13.48
CA PRO A 135 -15.33 -8.10 -13.70
C PRO A 135 -16.41 -8.72 -12.80
N LEU A 136 -17.50 -7.99 -12.56
CA LEU A 136 -18.65 -8.53 -11.84
C LEU A 136 -19.27 -9.70 -12.62
N GLU A 137 -19.27 -9.59 -13.94
CA GLU A 137 -19.72 -10.61 -14.89
C GLU A 137 -18.68 -10.77 -16.01
N GLY A 138 -18.32 -11.99 -16.35
CA GLY A 138 -17.34 -12.32 -17.38
C GLY A 138 -16.04 -12.93 -16.83
N GLU A 139 -15.08 -13.08 -17.72
CA GLU A 139 -13.78 -13.69 -17.40
C GLU A 139 -12.76 -12.63 -16.97
N PRO A 140 -11.78 -13.00 -16.11
CA PRO A 140 -10.66 -12.14 -15.77
C PRO A 140 -9.86 -11.74 -17.01
N ASP A 141 -9.40 -10.50 -17.06
CA ASP A 141 -8.48 -10.04 -18.13
C ASP A 141 -7.48 -9.01 -17.59
N TRP A 142 -6.27 -9.00 -18.15
CA TRP A 142 -5.26 -8.01 -17.82
C TRP A 142 -5.60 -6.67 -18.49
N LEU A 143 -5.49 -5.59 -17.72
CA LEU A 143 -5.62 -4.25 -18.30
C LEU A 143 -4.54 -4.02 -19.36
N ARG A 144 -4.95 -3.48 -20.51
CA ARG A 144 -4.03 -3.05 -21.57
C ARG A 144 -3.40 -1.72 -21.16
N ILE A 145 -2.27 -1.78 -20.45
CA ILE A 145 -1.55 -0.59 -20.00
C ILE A 145 -0.43 -0.27 -20.98
N ASP A 146 -0.35 1.00 -21.43
CA ASP A 146 0.76 1.45 -22.28
C ASP A 146 2.09 1.30 -21.51
N SER A 147 3.07 0.70 -22.16
CA SER A 147 4.43 0.51 -21.63
C SER A 147 5.14 1.84 -21.23
N ALA A 148 4.61 2.99 -21.66
CA ALA A 148 5.06 4.30 -21.20
C ALA A 148 4.94 4.46 -19.68
N MET A 149 3.98 3.83 -19.02
CA MET A 149 3.79 3.87 -17.57
C MET A 149 5.05 3.37 -16.85
N VAL A 150 5.49 2.15 -17.13
CA VAL A 150 6.70 1.58 -16.52
C VAL A 150 7.94 2.38 -16.91
N ARG A 151 8.06 2.82 -18.18
CA ARG A 151 9.21 3.63 -18.63
C ARG A 151 9.31 4.96 -17.88
N GLN A 152 8.19 5.69 -17.68
CA GLN A 152 8.19 6.97 -16.96
C GLN A 152 8.45 6.77 -15.48
N ALA A 153 7.84 5.77 -14.83
CA ALA A 153 8.12 5.41 -13.46
C ALA A 153 9.62 5.14 -13.26
N ARG A 154 10.22 4.33 -14.12
CA ARG A 154 11.66 4.01 -14.06
C ARG A 154 12.55 5.22 -14.35
N ALA A 155 12.17 6.07 -15.29
CA ALA A 155 12.91 7.30 -15.60
C ALA A 155 12.91 8.29 -14.41
N SER A 156 11.88 8.24 -13.56
CA SER A 156 11.81 9.01 -12.31
C SER A 156 12.52 8.34 -11.13
N GLY A 157 13.11 7.16 -11.33
CA GLY A 157 13.86 6.40 -10.32
C GLY A 157 13.05 5.38 -9.51
N MET A 158 11.76 5.24 -9.78
CA MET A 158 10.91 4.17 -9.21
C MET A 158 11.16 2.83 -9.92
N LEU A 159 10.68 1.72 -9.37
CA LEU A 159 10.72 0.37 -9.98
C LEU A 159 12.11 -0.07 -10.46
N LEU A 160 13.16 0.32 -9.76
CA LEU A 160 14.53 -0.03 -10.11
C LEU A 160 15.03 -1.26 -9.36
N ASN A 161 14.46 -1.54 -8.19
CA ASN A 161 14.90 -2.58 -7.29
C ASN A 161 13.91 -3.74 -7.28
N PHE A 162 14.44 -4.95 -7.11
CA PHE A 162 13.65 -6.15 -6.88
C PHE A 162 12.91 -6.03 -5.53
N ASN A 163 11.67 -6.50 -5.46
CA ASN A 163 10.82 -6.44 -4.28
C ASN A 163 10.64 -4.99 -3.76
N ALA A 164 10.47 -4.06 -4.68
CA ALA A 164 10.19 -2.65 -4.46
C ALA A 164 9.49 -2.06 -5.70
N LEU A 165 8.44 -2.75 -6.18
CA LEU A 165 7.69 -2.37 -7.37
C LEU A 165 6.34 -1.74 -6.97
N PHE A 166 5.21 -2.20 -7.55
CA PHE A 166 3.89 -1.69 -7.18
C PHE A 166 3.25 -2.55 -6.10
N GLU A 167 2.94 -1.94 -4.94
CA GLU A 167 2.30 -2.59 -3.79
C GLU A 167 0.79 -2.30 -3.74
N GLY A 168 0.40 -1.04 -3.89
CA GLY A 168 -0.97 -0.62 -3.75
C GLY A 168 -1.58 -0.03 -5.01
N LEU A 169 -2.91 -0.09 -5.09
CA LEU A 169 -3.65 0.56 -6.17
C LEU A 169 -4.99 1.12 -5.68
N ALA A 170 -5.44 2.18 -6.32
CA ALA A 170 -6.78 2.74 -6.13
C ALA A 170 -7.40 3.11 -7.47
N ILE A 171 -8.71 2.96 -7.60
CA ILE A 171 -9.47 3.35 -8.78
C ILE A 171 -10.58 4.33 -8.39
N ASN A 172 -10.91 5.27 -9.28
CA ASN A 172 -12.05 6.14 -9.06
C ASN A 172 -13.38 5.39 -9.30
N PRO A 173 -14.52 5.87 -8.78
CA PRO A 173 -15.80 5.21 -8.93
C PRO A 173 -16.23 4.98 -10.39
N ALA A 174 -15.84 5.88 -11.30
CA ALA A 174 -16.14 5.76 -12.73
C ALA A 174 -15.37 4.62 -13.42
N GLY A 175 -14.29 4.10 -12.78
CA GLY A 175 -13.46 3.04 -13.34
C GLY A 175 -12.63 3.50 -14.55
N ASP A 176 -12.28 4.79 -14.63
CA ASP A 176 -11.55 5.37 -15.76
C ASP A 176 -10.22 6.04 -15.37
N ARG A 177 -9.91 6.16 -14.08
CA ARG A 177 -8.64 6.64 -13.57
C ARG A 177 -8.13 5.73 -12.44
N LEU A 178 -6.91 5.26 -12.57
CA LEU A 178 -6.28 4.33 -11.66
C LEU A 178 -4.94 4.90 -11.18
N TRP A 179 -4.68 4.78 -9.88
CA TRP A 179 -3.43 5.15 -9.25
C TRP A 179 -2.71 3.89 -8.78
N LEU A 180 -1.38 3.89 -8.93
CA LEU A 180 -0.47 2.84 -8.49
C LEU A 180 0.58 3.43 -7.56
N ALA A 181 0.86 2.74 -6.47
CA ALA A 181 1.90 3.11 -5.52
C ALA A 181 3.16 2.27 -5.72
N ALA A 182 4.28 2.92 -6.02
CA ALA A 182 5.60 2.30 -5.94
C ALA A 182 6.09 2.31 -4.49
N GLU A 183 6.54 1.14 -4.01
CA GLU A 183 6.72 0.83 -2.59
C GLU A 183 7.79 1.67 -1.90
N ARG A 184 9.06 1.40 -2.15
CA ARG A 184 10.19 1.93 -1.36
C ARG A 184 11.43 2.18 -2.19
N GLU A 185 12.57 2.50 -1.53
CA GLU A 185 13.82 3.00 -2.10
C GLU A 185 13.61 4.37 -2.76
N ARG A 186 12.74 4.44 -3.73
CA ARG A 186 12.12 5.64 -4.27
C ARG A 186 10.63 5.37 -4.45
N ARG A 187 9.88 5.67 -3.40
CA ARG A 187 8.43 5.54 -3.42
C ARG A 187 7.80 6.58 -4.34
N GLY A 188 6.64 6.31 -4.85
CA GLY A 188 5.95 7.28 -5.68
C GLY A 188 4.54 6.88 -6.07
N LEU A 189 3.88 7.81 -6.75
CA LEU A 189 2.52 7.64 -7.24
C LEU A 189 2.51 7.83 -8.76
N VAL A 190 1.89 6.88 -9.43
CA VAL A 190 1.63 6.89 -10.87
C VAL A 190 0.12 6.91 -11.06
N ALA A 191 -0.38 7.79 -11.96
CA ALA A 191 -1.78 7.80 -12.38
C ALA A 191 -1.89 7.49 -13.86
N ILE A 192 -2.82 6.61 -14.22
CA ILE A 192 -3.16 6.27 -15.59
C ILE A 192 -4.65 6.46 -15.84
N GLU A 193 -5.01 6.81 -17.06
CA GLU A 193 -6.39 7.07 -17.46
C GLU A 193 -6.80 6.14 -18.61
N ARG A 194 -8.04 5.67 -18.56
CA ARG A 194 -8.58 4.81 -19.58
C ARG A 194 -9.01 5.64 -20.80
N GLN A 195 -8.40 5.34 -21.94
CA GLN A 195 -8.79 5.88 -23.22
C GLN A 195 -9.29 4.73 -24.11
N GLN A 196 -10.60 4.64 -24.27
CA GLN A 196 -11.27 3.48 -24.88
C GLN A 196 -10.93 2.17 -24.12
N SER A 197 -10.15 1.26 -24.73
CA SER A 197 -9.72 -0.02 -24.13
C SER A 197 -8.27 -0.04 -23.63
N VAL A 198 -7.58 1.09 -23.70
CA VAL A 198 -6.15 1.20 -23.30
C VAL A 198 -6.00 2.18 -22.16
N TRP A 199 -5.16 1.83 -21.20
CA TRP A 199 -4.79 2.70 -20.08
C TRP A 199 -3.50 3.43 -20.43
N THR A 200 -3.51 4.75 -20.37
CA THR A 200 -2.41 5.60 -20.86
C THR A 200 -1.98 6.62 -19.82
N CYS A 201 -0.76 7.12 -19.99
CA CYS A 201 -0.18 8.19 -19.17
C CYS A 201 -0.63 9.61 -19.59
N GLY A 202 -1.41 9.77 -20.65
CA GLY A 202 -1.75 11.09 -21.15
C GLY A 202 -0.50 11.96 -21.39
N ARG A 203 -0.41 13.11 -20.70
CA ARG A 203 0.75 14.02 -20.77
C ARG A 203 1.90 13.60 -19.85
N GLY A 204 1.67 12.67 -18.94
CA GLY A 204 2.62 12.14 -17.96
C GLY A 204 1.87 11.46 -16.83
N CYS A 205 2.43 10.38 -16.31
CA CYS A 205 1.74 9.59 -15.28
C CYS A 205 2.39 9.67 -13.89
N VAL A 206 3.59 10.19 -13.77
CA VAL A 206 4.26 10.31 -12.46
C VAL A 206 3.75 11.54 -11.72
N LEU A 207 3.00 11.34 -10.64
CA LEU A 207 2.52 12.40 -9.77
C LEU A 207 3.54 12.73 -8.69
N LEU A 208 4.19 11.70 -8.15
CA LEU A 208 5.14 11.82 -7.06
C LEU A 208 6.27 10.81 -7.26
N SER A 209 7.51 11.23 -6.98
CA SER A 209 8.67 10.35 -6.88
C SER A 209 9.62 10.92 -5.83
N GLU A 210 9.75 10.26 -4.71
CA GLU A 210 10.56 10.71 -3.58
C GLU A 210 11.38 9.58 -2.97
N ALA A 211 12.65 9.87 -2.68
CA ALA A 211 13.53 9.01 -1.92
C ALA A 211 13.67 9.54 -0.48
N GLY A 212 14.35 8.78 0.33
CA GLY A 212 14.73 9.18 1.67
C GLY A 212 14.33 8.19 2.74
N VAL A 213 14.79 8.48 3.94
CA VAL A 213 14.51 7.69 5.13
C VAL A 213 13.69 8.51 6.11
N GLU A 214 13.01 7.83 7.00
CA GLU A 214 12.20 8.43 8.05
C GLU A 214 12.36 7.62 9.33
N MET A 215 12.38 8.30 10.48
CA MET A 215 12.42 7.64 11.77
C MET A 215 11.11 6.94 12.04
N GLN A 216 11.18 5.69 12.48
CA GLN A 216 10.03 4.97 13.01
C GLN A 216 9.45 5.69 14.24
N PRO A 217 8.16 5.45 14.59
CA PRO A 217 7.57 5.94 15.83
C PRO A 217 8.40 5.54 17.06
N ALA A 218 8.47 6.42 18.06
CA ALA A 218 9.22 6.18 19.29
C ALA A 218 8.72 4.96 20.10
N GLN A 219 7.48 4.56 19.86
CA GLN A 219 6.88 3.36 20.46
C GLN A 219 7.45 2.05 19.89
N MET A 220 8.11 2.11 18.72
CA MET A 220 8.75 0.93 18.11
C MET A 220 10.02 0.57 18.91
N PRO A 221 10.17 -0.68 19.36
CA PRO A 221 11.41 -1.12 20.02
C PRO A 221 12.62 -0.94 19.07
N ASN A 222 13.66 -0.28 19.56
CA ASN A 222 14.85 0.02 18.77
C ASN A 222 14.54 0.82 17.48
N ALA A 223 13.63 1.81 17.58
CA ALA A 223 13.24 2.68 16.47
C ALA A 223 14.47 3.17 15.70
N ARG A 224 14.42 3.05 14.38
CA ARG A 224 15.49 3.41 13.47
C ARG A 224 14.96 4.11 12.23
N ALA A 225 15.84 4.73 11.47
CA ALA A 225 15.49 5.28 10.19
C ALA A 225 15.33 4.13 9.15
N LEU A 226 14.16 4.07 8.50
CA LEU A 226 13.87 3.16 7.39
C LEU A 226 13.54 3.95 6.14
N SER A 227 13.64 3.31 4.97
CA SER A 227 13.14 3.90 3.73
C SER A 227 11.68 4.28 3.88
N ARG A 228 11.31 5.46 3.38
CA ARG A 228 9.91 5.82 3.21
C ARG A 228 9.25 4.85 2.26
N ASP A 229 8.02 4.48 2.55
CA ASP A 229 7.27 3.49 1.79
C ASP A 229 5.83 3.91 1.51
N PHE A 230 5.20 3.22 0.56
CA PHE A 230 3.76 3.13 0.37
C PHE A 230 3.41 1.65 0.30
N ALA A 231 2.65 1.16 1.27
CA ALA A 231 2.20 -0.23 1.30
C ALA A 231 0.87 -0.42 0.57
N ASP A 232 -0.05 0.56 0.64
CA ASP A 232 -1.32 0.47 -0.08
C ASP A 232 -1.91 1.86 -0.37
N LEU A 233 -2.95 1.88 -1.23
CA LEU A 233 -3.75 3.03 -1.59
C LEU A 233 -5.24 2.77 -1.37
N ALA A 234 -5.95 3.80 -0.91
CA ALA A 234 -7.40 3.83 -0.94
C ALA A 234 -7.90 5.11 -1.60
N TRP A 235 -9.04 5.03 -2.30
CA TRP A 235 -9.77 6.19 -2.78
C TRP A 235 -11.02 6.39 -1.94
N PHE A 236 -11.22 7.62 -1.43
CA PHE A 236 -12.42 7.96 -0.69
C PHE A 236 -12.75 9.44 -0.88
N GLU A 237 -14.01 9.75 -1.24
CA GLU A 237 -14.55 11.12 -1.41
C GLU A 237 -13.64 12.05 -2.23
N GLY A 238 -13.12 11.60 -3.37
CA GLY A 238 -12.31 12.41 -4.27
C GLY A 238 -10.88 12.63 -3.78
N LYS A 239 -10.41 11.87 -2.81
CA LYS A 239 -9.05 11.93 -2.27
C LYS A 239 -8.37 10.56 -2.34
N LEU A 240 -7.04 10.59 -2.45
CA LEU A 240 -6.22 9.41 -2.23
C LEU A 240 -5.78 9.34 -0.78
N PHE A 241 -5.67 8.12 -0.30
CA PHE A 241 -5.07 7.81 1.00
C PHE A 241 -3.94 6.82 0.79
N THR A 242 -2.77 7.10 1.36
CA THR A 242 -1.62 6.20 1.33
C THR A 242 -1.43 5.58 2.70
N LEU A 243 -1.16 4.28 2.74
CA LEU A 243 -0.65 3.58 3.90
C LEU A 243 0.88 3.65 3.90
N GLU A 244 1.45 4.24 4.94
CA GLU A 244 2.90 4.38 5.14
C GLU A 244 3.30 3.51 6.34
N ARG A 245 3.58 2.23 6.07
CA ARG A 245 3.68 1.19 7.12
C ARG A 245 4.84 1.39 8.07
N ASN A 246 6.00 1.80 7.57
CA ASN A 246 7.18 2.04 8.42
C ASN A 246 7.01 3.26 9.34
N ALA A 247 6.20 4.23 8.94
CA ALA A 247 5.83 5.40 9.72
C ALA A 247 4.57 5.21 10.56
N TYR A 248 3.86 4.08 10.42
CA TYR A 248 2.60 3.77 11.11
C TYR A 248 1.56 4.89 10.95
N ARG A 249 1.34 5.33 9.72
CA ARG A 249 0.41 6.42 9.43
C ARG A 249 -0.37 6.23 8.14
N VAL A 250 -1.52 6.88 8.08
CA VAL A 250 -2.34 7.05 6.88
C VAL A 250 -2.30 8.52 6.48
N CYS A 251 -2.04 8.81 5.21
CA CYS A 251 -1.97 10.17 4.70
C CYS A 251 -2.98 10.41 3.59
N ARG A 252 -3.82 11.43 3.75
CA ARG A 252 -4.68 11.95 2.68
C ARG A 252 -3.84 12.79 1.72
N ARG A 253 -4.07 12.57 0.42
CA ARG A 253 -3.33 13.20 -0.66
C ARG A 253 -4.25 13.75 -1.74
N ASP A 254 -3.78 14.80 -2.39
CA ASP A 254 -4.39 15.35 -3.58
C ASP A 254 -4.27 14.37 -4.75
N VAL A 255 -5.38 14.12 -5.45
CA VAL A 255 -5.47 13.09 -6.51
C VAL A 255 -4.69 13.42 -7.78
N ASP A 256 -4.39 14.72 -8.02
CA ASP A 256 -3.73 15.17 -9.24
C ASP A 256 -2.23 15.38 -9.07
N SER A 257 -1.80 15.74 -7.87
CA SER A 257 -0.40 16.05 -7.58
C SER A 257 0.29 15.05 -6.66
N GLY A 258 -0.47 14.16 -6.00
CA GLY A 258 0.05 13.26 -4.98
C GLY A 258 0.54 13.95 -3.69
N LYS A 259 0.39 15.28 -3.58
CA LYS A 259 0.84 16.04 -2.41
C LYS A 259 0.06 15.67 -1.16
N VAL A 260 0.77 15.52 -0.04
CA VAL A 260 0.15 15.30 1.27
C VAL A 260 -0.68 16.52 1.66
N GLU A 261 -1.92 16.28 2.05
CA GLU A 261 -2.81 17.27 2.64
C GLU A 261 -2.88 17.15 4.17
N ARG A 262 -2.93 15.91 4.66
CA ARG A 262 -2.97 15.60 6.10
C ARG A 262 -2.59 14.15 6.36
N CYS A 263 -1.98 13.88 7.51
CA CYS A 263 -1.69 12.52 7.97
C CYS A 263 -2.25 12.28 9.37
N TRP A 264 -2.46 11.00 9.68
CA TRP A 264 -2.87 10.49 11.00
C TRP A 264 -2.02 9.27 11.33
N SER A 265 -1.55 9.20 12.57
CA SER A 265 -0.81 8.06 13.09
C SER A 265 -1.78 6.99 13.61
N PHE A 266 -1.38 5.73 13.50
CA PHE A 266 -2.03 4.62 14.20
C PHE A 266 -1.05 3.87 15.12
N ALA A 267 0.11 4.48 15.38
CA ALA A 267 1.21 3.85 16.12
C ALA A 267 0.86 3.57 17.58
N ALA A 268 0.07 4.44 18.22
CA ALA A 268 -0.24 4.32 19.64
C ALA A 268 -0.91 2.99 19.98
N ASP A 269 -1.93 2.61 19.19
CA ASP A 269 -2.67 1.36 19.40
C ASP A 269 -2.00 0.15 18.72
N ALA A 270 -1.33 0.35 17.58
CA ALA A 270 -0.65 -0.71 16.84
C ALA A 270 0.59 -1.24 17.57
N LEU A 271 1.30 -0.38 18.30
CA LEU A 271 2.59 -0.70 18.93
C LEU A 271 2.51 -0.95 20.44
N VAL A 272 1.31 -1.22 20.98
CA VAL A 272 1.20 -1.78 22.34
C VAL A 272 1.90 -3.13 22.40
N GLU A 273 2.49 -3.47 23.54
CA GLU A 273 3.38 -4.63 23.69
C GLU A 273 2.77 -5.93 23.15
N SER A 274 1.51 -6.21 23.45
CA SER A 274 0.80 -7.43 23.03
C SER A 274 0.64 -7.55 21.51
N ARG A 275 0.62 -6.44 20.74
CA ARG A 275 0.42 -6.42 19.30
C ARG A 275 1.71 -6.37 18.48
N ARG A 276 2.88 -6.32 19.14
CA ARG A 276 4.16 -6.23 18.45
C ARG A 276 4.57 -7.56 17.82
N TYR A 277 5.22 -7.47 16.69
CA TYR A 277 5.91 -8.57 16.03
C TYR A 277 7.42 -8.43 16.23
N ALA A 278 8.17 -9.52 15.98
CA ALA A 278 9.63 -9.50 16.08
C ALA A 278 10.30 -8.72 14.93
N GLN A 279 9.58 -8.51 13.84
CA GLN A 279 10.10 -7.79 12.67
C GLN A 279 10.39 -6.33 13.03
N PRO A 280 11.54 -5.79 12.56
CA PRO A 280 11.96 -4.43 12.88
C PRO A 280 11.36 -3.37 11.93
N PHE A 281 10.27 -3.68 11.25
CA PHE A 281 9.54 -2.82 10.29
C PHE A 281 8.04 -2.99 10.45
N GLY A 282 7.25 -2.10 9.85
CA GLY A 282 5.80 -2.19 9.86
C GLY A 282 5.28 -3.33 8.99
N LEU A 283 4.17 -3.95 9.40
CA LEU A 283 3.52 -5.07 8.73
C LEU A 283 2.12 -4.71 8.21
N ALA A 284 1.77 -3.44 8.19
CA ALA A 284 0.51 -2.95 7.64
C ALA A 284 0.62 -2.90 6.11
N GLU A 285 -0.14 -3.74 5.40
CA GLU A 285 -0.06 -3.90 3.95
C GLU A 285 -1.35 -3.51 3.21
N ALA A 286 -2.47 -3.41 3.91
CA ALA A 286 -3.76 -3.21 3.28
C ALA A 286 -4.55 -2.06 3.91
N LEU A 287 -5.26 -1.26 3.10
CA LEU A 287 -5.99 -0.08 3.53
C LEU A 287 -7.36 0.05 2.88
N VAL A 288 -8.40 0.19 3.70
CA VAL A 288 -9.71 0.68 3.25
C VAL A 288 -10.09 1.90 4.06
N ILE A 289 -10.59 2.93 3.39
CA ILE A 289 -11.15 4.14 4.03
C ILE A 289 -12.64 4.21 3.74
N ASP A 290 -13.42 4.41 4.79
CA ASP A 290 -14.85 4.69 4.71
C ASP A 290 -15.24 5.90 5.59
N ALA A 291 -16.50 6.32 5.57
CA ALA A 291 -16.98 7.47 6.35
C ALA A 291 -16.83 7.27 7.87
N LYS A 292 -16.76 6.02 8.34
CA LYS A 292 -16.67 5.68 9.78
C LYS A 292 -15.24 5.49 10.24
N GLY A 293 -14.27 5.30 9.30
CA GLY A 293 -12.89 5.12 9.70
C GLY A 293 -12.01 4.40 8.66
N ALA A 294 -11.02 3.67 9.15
CA ALA A 294 -10.09 2.89 8.34
C ALA A 294 -10.09 1.42 8.75
N TRP A 295 -9.99 0.53 7.77
CA TRP A 295 -9.55 -0.84 7.96
C TRP A 295 -8.09 -0.94 7.54
N ILE A 296 -7.25 -1.52 8.39
CA ILE A 296 -5.84 -1.75 8.12
C ILE A 296 -5.56 -3.23 8.29
N GLY A 297 -5.15 -3.90 7.21
CA GLY A 297 -4.74 -5.30 7.20
C GLY A 297 -3.24 -5.47 7.44
N LEU A 298 -2.87 -6.56 8.10
CA LEU A 298 -1.48 -6.88 8.38
C LEU A 298 -1.08 -8.18 7.70
N ASP A 299 0.03 -8.14 6.98
CA ASP A 299 0.79 -9.32 6.65
C ASP A 299 1.70 -9.69 7.82
N ASN A 300 1.42 -10.80 8.47
CA ASN A 300 2.22 -11.26 9.60
C ASN A 300 3.54 -11.94 9.18
N ASN A 301 3.82 -12.10 7.88
CA ASN A 301 5.01 -12.76 7.33
C ASN A 301 5.30 -14.13 8.00
N ASN A 302 4.25 -14.91 8.28
CA ASN A 302 4.29 -16.14 9.06
C ASN A 302 4.88 -15.98 10.48
N GLY A 303 4.97 -14.76 10.98
CA GLY A 303 5.44 -14.44 12.33
C GLY A 303 4.33 -14.51 13.37
N ALA A 304 4.70 -14.82 14.61
CA ALA A 304 3.79 -14.69 15.74
C ALA A 304 3.89 -13.29 16.35
N ARG A 305 2.75 -12.74 16.72
CA ARG A 305 2.62 -11.52 17.53
C ARG A 305 2.99 -11.82 18.99
N ALA A 306 3.33 -10.83 19.79
CA ALA A 306 3.77 -11.01 21.18
C ALA A 306 2.74 -11.69 22.09
N ASP A 307 1.45 -11.56 21.78
CA ASP A 307 0.36 -12.28 22.49
C ASP A 307 0.09 -13.71 21.95
N GLY A 308 0.89 -14.17 20.98
CA GLY A 308 0.78 -15.51 20.39
C GLY A 308 -0.12 -15.61 19.16
N GLU A 309 -0.73 -14.52 18.67
CA GLU A 309 -1.51 -14.54 17.44
C GLU A 309 -0.59 -14.80 16.23
N THR A 310 -0.97 -15.77 15.38
CA THR A 310 -0.19 -16.20 14.21
C THR A 310 -0.95 -16.02 12.89
N ARG A 311 -2.20 -15.57 12.96
CA ARG A 311 -3.04 -15.33 11.78
C ARG A 311 -2.84 -13.93 11.25
N PRO A 312 -3.17 -13.65 9.98
CA PRO A 312 -3.37 -12.28 9.51
C PRO A 312 -4.44 -11.58 10.35
N VAL A 313 -4.30 -10.30 10.55
CA VAL A 313 -5.20 -9.51 11.39
C VAL A 313 -5.67 -8.29 10.62
N VAL A 314 -6.93 -7.93 10.77
CA VAL A 314 -7.48 -6.65 10.31
C VAL A 314 -7.85 -5.80 11.53
N TRP A 315 -7.34 -4.59 11.56
CA TRP A 315 -7.66 -3.57 12.55
C TRP A 315 -8.72 -2.62 12.02
N ARG A 316 -9.64 -2.20 12.91
CA ARG A 316 -10.57 -1.11 12.67
C ARG A 316 -10.18 0.10 13.48
N PHE A 317 -10.04 1.24 12.81
CA PHE A 317 -9.85 2.54 13.44
C PHE A 317 -11.04 3.45 13.15
N ASP A 318 -11.46 4.24 14.13
CA ASP A 318 -12.47 5.28 13.93
C ASP A 318 -11.94 6.40 13.01
N ALA A 319 -12.85 7.04 12.29
CA ALA A 319 -12.54 8.24 11.55
C ALA A 319 -12.02 9.33 12.51
N PRO A 320 -11.07 10.15 12.06
CA PRO A 320 -10.56 11.24 12.90
C PRO A 320 -11.68 12.24 13.23
N GLU A 321 -11.51 12.98 14.30
CA GLU A 321 -12.42 14.07 14.68
C GLU A 321 -12.60 15.06 13.49
N GLY A 322 -13.85 15.34 13.15
CA GLY A 322 -14.23 16.12 11.98
C GLY A 322 -14.18 15.34 10.64
N GLY A 323 -13.96 14.02 10.69
CA GLY A 323 -13.90 13.13 9.51
C GLY A 323 -12.62 13.31 8.68
N TRP A 324 -12.56 12.55 7.59
CA TRP A 324 -11.39 12.54 6.69
C TRP A 324 -11.20 13.84 5.90
N SER A 325 -12.26 14.66 5.74
CA SER A 325 -12.24 15.96 5.07
C SER A 325 -11.79 17.10 5.97
N ALA A 326 -11.59 16.86 7.28
CA ALA A 326 -11.15 17.88 8.22
C ALA A 326 -9.92 18.63 7.69
N LYS A 327 -9.96 19.98 7.79
CA LYS A 327 -8.82 20.82 7.42
C LYS A 327 -7.69 20.64 8.44
N PRO A 328 -6.43 20.88 8.01
CA PRO A 328 -5.26 20.83 8.90
C PRO A 328 -5.40 21.74 10.12
#